data_b87dbed8a61657cc1d9359307ffcf22a
#
_entry.id   b87dbed8a61657cc1d9359307ffcf22a
#
_cell.length_a   1.000
_cell.length_b   1.000
_cell.length_c   1.000
_cell.angle_alpha   90.00
_cell.angle_beta   90.00
_cell.angle_gamma   90.00
#
_symmetry.space_group_name_H-M   'P 1'
#
loop_
_entity.id
_entity.type
_entity.pdbx_description
1 polymer ?
#
loop_
_entity_poly.entity_id
_entity_poly.type
_entity_poly.pdbx_seq_one_letter_code
_entity_poly.pdbx_strand_id
1 'polypeptide(L)'
;MRKVFKENPDVDAVIHFAAYSLVGESMEKPLKYFDNNTAGMVKLLEVMNECGVKYIVFSSTAATYGIPEEIPILETTPQNPINPYGESKLMMETIMKWSDQAYGIKYVPLRYFNVAGAKPDGSIGEDHGPETHLLPIILQVAQGVREKIMIFGDDYNTPDGTNVRDYVHPFDLADAHLLA
;
A
#
# COMPACT_ATOMS: atom_id res chain seq x y z
N MET A 1 -3.31 4.72 20.30
CA MET A 1 -4.19 3.60 19.87
C MET A 1 -5.13 3.13 20.97
N ARG A 2 -4.70 2.57 22.12
CA ARG A 2 -5.61 2.08 23.21
C ARG A 2 -6.69 3.08 23.63
N LYS A 3 -6.35 4.37 23.76
CA LYS A 3 -7.32 5.41 24.10
C LYS A 3 -8.46 5.50 23.09
N VAL A 4 -8.15 5.46 21.78
CA VAL A 4 -9.15 5.54 20.70
C VAL A 4 -10.16 4.41 20.81
N PHE A 5 -9.71 3.14 20.95
CA PHE A 5 -10.62 2.00 21.08
C PHE A 5 -11.44 2.03 22.36
N LYS A 6 -10.85 2.52 23.48
CA LYS A 6 -11.59 2.64 24.74
C LYS A 6 -12.66 3.72 24.71
N GLU A 7 -12.42 4.82 23.98
CA GLU A 7 -13.36 5.92 23.83
C GLU A 7 -14.43 5.64 22.75
N ASN A 8 -14.21 4.64 21.88
CA ASN A 8 -15.11 4.22 20.81
C ASN A 8 -15.31 2.70 20.87
N PRO A 9 -16.08 2.18 21.84
CA PRO A 9 -16.26 0.74 22.05
C PRO A 9 -17.10 0.05 20.97
N ASP A 10 -17.68 0.82 20.06
CA ASP A 10 -18.48 0.39 18.91
C ASP A 10 -17.64 0.18 17.63
N VAL A 11 -16.30 0.32 17.73
CA VAL A 11 -15.40 0.02 16.59
C VAL A 11 -15.33 -1.50 16.38
N ASP A 12 -15.83 -1.96 15.23
CA ASP A 12 -15.82 -3.38 14.84
C ASP A 12 -14.60 -3.76 14.01
N ALA A 13 -14.09 -2.83 13.20
CA ALA A 13 -13.03 -3.10 12.22
C ALA A 13 -12.03 -1.95 12.12
N VAL A 14 -10.86 -2.26 11.57
CA VAL A 14 -9.82 -1.29 11.24
C VAL A 14 -9.56 -1.33 9.73
N ILE A 15 -9.58 -0.18 9.06
CA ILE A 15 -9.01 -0.02 7.72
C ILE A 15 -7.64 0.63 7.90
N HIS A 16 -6.58 -0.10 7.55
CA HIS A 16 -5.20 0.30 7.85
C HIS A 16 -4.47 0.80 6.62
N PHE A 17 -4.32 2.12 6.48
CA PHE A 17 -3.54 2.78 5.42
C PHE A 17 -2.17 3.28 5.90
N ALA A 18 -1.96 3.41 7.21
CA ALA A 18 -0.80 4.08 7.78
C ALA A 18 0.50 3.30 7.55
N ALA A 19 1.36 3.80 6.66
CA ALA A 19 2.69 3.24 6.39
C ALA A 19 3.58 4.27 5.68
N TYR A 20 4.89 4.10 5.74
CA TYR A 20 5.78 4.69 4.75
C TYR A 20 5.71 3.87 3.45
N SER A 21 5.67 4.53 2.29
CA SER A 21 5.38 3.91 0.99
C SER A 21 6.36 4.24 -0.13
N LEU A 22 7.39 5.06 0.11
CA LEU A 22 8.36 5.46 -0.90
C LEU A 22 9.42 4.36 -1.10
N VAL A 23 9.33 3.64 -2.22
CA VAL A 23 10.24 2.53 -2.55
C VAL A 23 11.70 3.00 -2.56
N GLY A 24 12.03 4.12 -3.22
CA GLY A 24 13.38 4.67 -3.26
C GLY A 24 13.94 4.98 -1.87
N GLU A 25 13.17 5.67 -1.02
CA GLU A 25 13.60 5.95 0.37
C GLU A 25 13.79 4.66 1.18
N SER A 26 13.00 3.62 0.90
CA SER A 26 13.15 2.35 1.62
C SER A 26 14.50 1.68 1.38
N MET A 27 15.06 1.84 0.17
CA MET A 27 16.40 1.34 -0.17
C MET A 27 17.51 2.08 0.59
N GLU A 28 17.32 3.36 0.88
CA GLU A 28 18.28 4.19 1.62
C GLU A 28 18.13 4.06 3.14
N LYS A 29 16.88 3.88 3.62
CA LYS A 29 16.52 3.90 5.04
C LYS A 29 15.65 2.69 5.44
N PRO A 30 16.12 1.44 5.24
CA PRO A 30 15.29 0.25 5.45
C PRO A 30 14.74 0.13 6.87
N LEU A 31 15.55 0.44 7.88
CA LEU A 31 15.14 0.33 9.29
C LEU A 31 13.96 1.25 9.63
N LYS A 32 13.86 2.44 9.00
CA LYS A 32 12.71 3.33 9.14
C LYS A 32 11.41 2.65 8.72
N TYR A 33 11.45 1.85 7.65
CA TYR A 33 10.30 1.12 7.13
C TYR A 33 9.92 -0.06 8.02
N PHE A 34 10.89 -0.84 8.45
CA PHE A 34 10.62 -1.97 9.35
C PHE A 34 10.11 -1.51 10.72
N ASP A 35 10.68 -0.46 11.29
CA ASP A 35 10.22 0.08 12.56
C ASP A 35 8.79 0.66 12.46
N ASN A 36 8.54 1.53 11.50
CA ASN A 36 7.22 2.16 11.37
C ASN A 36 6.14 1.17 10.90
N ASN A 37 6.41 0.45 9.80
CA ASN A 37 5.39 -0.40 9.17
C ASN A 37 5.21 -1.70 9.96
N THR A 38 6.27 -2.47 10.12
CA THR A 38 6.20 -3.82 10.70
C THR A 38 5.98 -3.77 12.21
N ALA A 39 6.80 -3.01 12.95
CA ALA A 39 6.62 -2.90 14.40
C ALA A 39 5.33 -2.13 14.75
N GLY A 40 4.94 -1.14 13.92
CA GLY A 40 3.67 -0.44 14.04
C GLY A 40 2.47 -1.39 13.92
N MET A 41 2.49 -2.33 12.97
CA MET A 41 1.45 -3.36 12.82
C MET A 41 1.37 -4.27 14.04
N VAL A 42 2.51 -4.73 14.59
CA VAL A 42 2.51 -5.53 15.82
C VAL A 42 1.79 -4.79 16.94
N LYS A 43 2.09 -3.49 17.13
CA LYS A 43 1.44 -2.68 18.17
C LYS A 43 -0.04 -2.45 17.94
N LEU A 44 -0.46 -2.33 16.69
CA LEU A 44 -1.88 -2.23 16.35
C LEU A 44 -2.62 -3.54 16.71
N LEU A 45 -2.11 -4.68 16.27
CA LEU A 45 -2.73 -5.99 16.51
C LEU A 45 -2.75 -6.37 18.00
N GLU A 46 -1.73 -6.02 18.78
CA GLU A 46 -1.75 -6.14 20.24
C GLU A 46 -2.95 -5.38 20.83
N VAL A 47 -3.12 -4.13 20.45
CA VAL A 47 -4.21 -3.28 20.97
C VAL A 47 -5.58 -3.75 20.46
N MET A 48 -5.69 -4.17 19.20
CA MET A 48 -6.93 -4.75 18.65
C MET A 48 -7.35 -5.99 19.47
N ASN A 49 -6.40 -6.90 19.73
CA ASN A 49 -6.67 -8.09 20.52
C ASN A 49 -7.09 -7.76 21.97
N GLU A 50 -6.40 -6.82 22.63
CA GLU A 50 -6.74 -6.34 23.98
C GLU A 50 -8.16 -5.72 24.04
N CYS A 51 -8.58 -5.03 22.98
CA CYS A 51 -9.87 -4.33 22.92
C CYS A 51 -10.98 -5.17 22.26
N GLY A 52 -10.69 -6.40 21.81
CA GLY A 52 -11.68 -7.29 21.21
C GLY A 52 -12.04 -6.99 19.75
N VAL A 53 -11.32 -6.06 19.08
CA VAL A 53 -11.54 -5.75 17.66
C VAL A 53 -10.92 -6.84 16.80
N LYS A 54 -11.74 -7.50 15.95
CA LYS A 54 -11.36 -8.74 15.27
C LYS A 54 -11.25 -8.65 13.75
N TYR A 55 -11.47 -7.50 13.15
CA TYR A 55 -11.44 -7.34 11.70
C TYR A 55 -10.47 -6.24 11.28
N ILE A 56 -9.65 -6.53 10.26
CA ILE A 56 -8.75 -5.55 9.66
C ILE A 56 -8.68 -5.69 8.14
N VAL A 57 -8.96 -4.60 7.42
CA VAL A 57 -8.66 -4.46 6.00
C VAL A 57 -7.33 -3.74 5.87
N PHE A 58 -6.39 -4.35 5.19
CA PHE A 58 -5.02 -3.88 5.12
C PHE A 58 -4.64 -3.40 3.71
N SER A 59 -4.25 -2.15 3.62
CA SER A 59 -3.61 -1.57 2.43
C SER A 59 -2.22 -2.20 2.23
N SER A 60 -2.18 -3.33 1.51
CA SER A 60 -0.94 -3.99 1.09
C SER A 60 -0.44 -3.41 -0.24
N THR A 61 0.31 -4.14 -1.01
CA THR A 61 0.91 -3.67 -2.26
C THR A 61 1.28 -4.82 -3.18
N ALA A 62 1.21 -4.59 -4.49
CA ALA A 62 1.78 -5.49 -5.49
C ALA A 62 3.32 -5.63 -5.37
N ALA A 63 4.01 -4.70 -4.72
CA ALA A 63 5.45 -4.80 -4.47
C ALA A 63 5.87 -6.04 -3.65
N THR A 64 4.92 -6.70 -2.98
CA THR A 64 5.15 -7.97 -2.29
C THR A 64 5.51 -9.11 -3.26
N TYR A 65 5.06 -9.05 -4.52
CA TYR A 65 5.36 -10.07 -5.53
C TYR A 65 6.77 -9.94 -6.12
N GLY A 66 7.39 -8.75 -6.04
CA GLY A 66 8.68 -8.49 -6.66
C GLY A 66 8.60 -8.51 -8.19
N ILE A 67 9.48 -9.29 -8.82
CA ILE A 67 9.47 -9.52 -10.28
C ILE A 67 8.80 -10.88 -10.52
N PRO A 68 7.55 -10.91 -11.00
CA PRO A 68 6.84 -12.16 -11.22
C PRO A 68 7.40 -12.90 -12.46
N GLU A 69 7.38 -14.22 -12.42
CA GLU A 69 7.78 -15.06 -13.57
C GLU A 69 6.69 -15.08 -14.66
N GLU A 70 5.43 -14.94 -14.27
CA GLU A 70 4.28 -15.01 -15.16
C GLU A 70 3.36 -13.78 -14.98
N ILE A 71 2.71 -13.38 -16.08
CA ILE A 71 1.73 -12.31 -16.15
C ILE A 71 0.45 -12.88 -16.79
N PRO A 72 -0.75 -12.60 -16.25
CA PRO A 72 -1.08 -11.68 -15.14
C PRO A 72 -0.66 -12.23 -13.77
N ILE A 73 -0.37 -11.33 -12.83
CA ILE A 73 -0.11 -11.66 -11.43
C ILE A 73 -1.42 -12.09 -10.78
N LEU A 74 -1.42 -13.27 -10.16
CA LEU A 74 -2.55 -13.80 -9.40
C LEU A 74 -2.29 -13.71 -7.90
N GLU A 75 -3.34 -13.85 -7.08
CA GLU A 75 -3.19 -13.88 -5.61
C GLU A 75 -2.32 -15.05 -5.13
N THR A 76 -2.23 -16.11 -5.94
CA THR A 76 -1.41 -17.30 -5.67
C THR A 76 0.03 -17.18 -6.15
N THR A 77 0.36 -16.12 -6.90
CA THR A 77 1.74 -15.87 -7.35
C THR A 77 2.68 -15.78 -6.14
N PRO A 78 3.85 -16.43 -6.17
CA PRO A 78 4.82 -16.35 -5.08
C PRO A 78 5.22 -14.92 -4.77
N GLN A 79 5.26 -14.60 -3.49
CA GLN A 79 5.69 -13.28 -3.01
C GLN A 79 7.20 -13.30 -2.74
N ASN A 80 7.94 -12.46 -3.46
CA ASN A 80 9.39 -12.33 -3.34
C ASN A 80 9.79 -10.86 -3.54
N PRO A 81 9.54 -9.99 -2.55
CA PRO A 81 9.80 -8.57 -2.65
C PRO A 81 11.28 -8.27 -2.90
N ILE A 82 11.55 -7.23 -3.70
CA ILE A 82 12.90 -6.82 -4.09
C ILE A 82 13.33 -5.49 -3.45
N ASN A 83 12.56 -4.98 -2.50
CA ASN A 83 12.87 -3.76 -1.77
C ASN A 83 12.31 -3.79 -0.34
N PRO A 84 12.87 -3.01 0.60
CA PRO A 84 12.44 -3.03 2.00
C PRO A 84 10.99 -2.58 2.23
N TYR A 85 10.43 -1.73 1.36
CA TYR A 85 9.01 -1.38 1.44
C TYR A 85 8.12 -2.62 1.19
N GLY A 86 8.32 -3.31 0.07
CA GLY A 86 7.59 -4.54 -0.25
C GLY A 86 7.78 -5.61 0.82
N GLU A 87 9.02 -5.79 1.31
CA GLU A 87 9.35 -6.72 2.39
C GLU A 87 8.59 -6.36 3.68
N SER A 88 8.57 -5.08 4.08
CA SER A 88 7.83 -4.65 5.27
C SER A 88 6.33 -4.95 5.17
N LYS A 89 5.74 -4.78 3.99
CA LYS A 89 4.33 -5.09 3.73
C LYS A 89 4.05 -6.60 3.79
N LEU A 90 4.94 -7.42 3.21
CA LEU A 90 4.84 -8.89 3.29
C LEU A 90 4.97 -9.39 4.74
N MET A 91 5.88 -8.81 5.51
CA MET A 91 6.00 -9.10 6.94
C MET A 91 4.72 -8.76 7.70
N MET A 92 4.06 -7.64 7.38
CA MET A 92 2.79 -7.27 7.99
C MET A 92 1.69 -8.29 7.66
N GLU A 93 1.59 -8.77 6.42
CA GLU A 93 0.65 -9.86 6.04
C GLU A 93 0.94 -11.14 6.83
N THR A 94 2.23 -11.50 6.97
CA THR A 94 2.65 -12.67 7.72
C THR A 94 2.26 -12.56 9.21
N ILE A 95 2.46 -11.39 9.81
CA ILE A 95 2.07 -11.12 11.21
C ILE A 95 0.55 -11.25 11.39
N MET A 96 -0.24 -10.71 10.45
CA MET A 96 -1.71 -10.84 10.48
C MET A 96 -2.17 -12.29 10.34
N LYS A 97 -1.53 -13.07 9.47
CA LYS A 97 -1.81 -14.51 9.35
C LYS A 97 -1.64 -15.26 10.67
N TRP A 98 -0.55 -14.99 11.39
CA TRP A 98 -0.33 -15.62 12.70
C TRP A 98 -1.25 -15.06 13.78
N SER A 99 -1.65 -13.79 13.67
CA SER A 99 -2.63 -13.18 14.59
C SER A 99 -4.04 -13.72 14.37
N ASP A 100 -4.41 -14.09 13.15
CA ASP A 100 -5.67 -14.81 12.88
C ASP A 100 -5.65 -16.18 13.56
N GLN A 101 -4.58 -16.95 13.38
CA GLN A 101 -4.47 -18.28 13.97
C GLN A 101 -4.48 -18.26 15.51
N ALA A 102 -3.80 -17.28 16.11
CA ALA A 102 -3.63 -17.20 17.57
C ALA A 102 -4.81 -16.50 18.28
N TYR A 103 -5.36 -15.45 17.67
CA TYR A 103 -6.29 -14.53 18.32
C TYR A 103 -7.63 -14.39 17.58
N GLY A 104 -7.76 -14.99 16.40
CA GLY A 104 -8.97 -14.90 15.57
C GLY A 104 -9.17 -13.52 14.95
N ILE A 105 -8.10 -12.74 14.75
CA ILE A 105 -8.15 -11.46 14.05
C ILE A 105 -8.20 -11.73 12.55
N LYS A 106 -9.38 -11.57 11.96
CA LYS A 106 -9.60 -11.75 10.51
C LYS A 106 -9.03 -10.57 9.74
N TYR A 107 -8.39 -10.86 8.60
CA TYR A 107 -7.73 -9.84 7.82
C TYR A 107 -7.93 -10.03 6.32
N VAL A 108 -8.03 -8.93 5.59
CA VAL A 108 -8.04 -8.91 4.13
C VAL A 108 -6.91 -7.98 3.64
N PRO A 109 -5.82 -8.53 3.05
CA PRO A 109 -4.78 -7.70 2.45
C PRO A 109 -5.16 -7.36 1.01
N LEU A 110 -5.32 -6.09 0.69
CA LEU A 110 -5.55 -5.60 -0.67
C LEU A 110 -4.20 -5.24 -1.30
N ARG A 111 -3.73 -6.06 -2.24
CA ARG A 111 -2.44 -5.91 -2.94
C ARG A 111 -2.63 -5.20 -4.26
N TYR A 112 -2.87 -3.90 -4.22
CA TYR A 112 -3.07 -3.10 -5.41
C TYR A 112 -1.75 -2.51 -5.97
N PHE A 113 -1.82 -2.11 -7.23
CA PHE A 113 -0.73 -1.52 -7.97
C PHE A 113 -0.73 0.01 -7.81
N ASN A 114 -0.72 0.77 -8.90
CA ASN A 114 -0.69 2.22 -8.86
C ASN A 114 -2.12 2.78 -8.77
N VAL A 115 -2.39 3.56 -7.75
CA VAL A 115 -3.67 4.26 -7.63
C VAL A 115 -3.54 5.59 -8.36
N ALA A 116 -4.52 5.91 -9.21
CA ALA A 116 -4.54 7.19 -9.90
C ALA A 116 -5.97 7.62 -10.24
N GLY A 117 -6.28 8.87 -10.00
CA GLY A 117 -7.59 9.44 -10.28
C GLY A 117 -7.99 10.46 -9.23
N ALA A 118 -9.18 11.03 -9.45
CA ALA A 118 -9.77 12.01 -8.55
C ALA A 118 -11.28 11.79 -8.47
N LYS A 119 -11.91 12.41 -7.48
CA LYS A 119 -13.37 12.42 -7.40
C LYS A 119 -13.95 13.14 -8.61
N PRO A 120 -15.02 12.62 -9.26
CA PRO A 120 -15.57 13.18 -10.50
C PRO A 120 -15.97 14.66 -10.41
N ASP A 121 -16.38 15.13 -9.24
CA ASP A 121 -16.74 16.53 -9.01
C ASP A 121 -15.52 17.43 -8.72
N GLY A 122 -14.31 16.87 -8.71
CA GLY A 122 -13.07 17.60 -8.44
C GLY A 122 -12.84 18.03 -6.99
N SER A 123 -13.70 17.62 -6.06
CA SER A 123 -13.59 18.04 -4.64
C SER A 123 -12.50 17.33 -3.86
N ILE A 124 -12.05 16.16 -4.33
CA ILE A 124 -10.98 15.36 -3.72
C ILE A 124 -10.07 14.85 -4.85
N GLY A 125 -8.78 15.05 -4.69
CA GLY A 125 -7.75 14.57 -5.61
C GLY A 125 -6.49 14.16 -4.85
N GLU A 126 -5.48 13.75 -5.62
CA GLU A 126 -4.17 13.40 -5.09
C GLU A 126 -3.38 14.68 -4.77
N ASP A 127 -2.83 14.77 -3.56
CA ASP A 127 -2.02 15.91 -3.08
C ASP A 127 -0.90 15.40 -2.17
N HIS A 128 0.29 15.26 -2.74
CA HIS A 128 1.49 14.78 -2.05
C HIS A 128 2.57 15.85 -2.00
N GLY A 129 3.23 15.93 -0.89
CA GLY A 129 4.42 16.78 -0.73
C GLY A 129 5.63 15.99 -0.17
N PRO A 130 6.67 15.65 -0.98
CA PRO A 130 6.82 15.92 -2.41
C PRO A 130 6.02 14.94 -3.30
N GLU A 131 5.64 15.41 -4.50
CA GLU A 131 4.96 14.56 -5.48
C GLU A 131 5.96 13.67 -6.23
N THR A 132 5.70 12.37 -6.25
CA THR A 132 6.54 11.35 -6.87
C THR A 132 5.79 10.43 -7.84
N HIS A 133 4.46 10.55 -7.91
CA HIS A 133 3.64 9.72 -8.77
C HIS A 133 3.56 10.25 -10.20
N LEU A 134 3.56 9.31 -11.16
CA LEU A 134 3.67 9.61 -12.58
C LEU A 134 2.57 10.56 -13.08
N LEU A 135 1.30 10.23 -12.81
CA LEU A 135 0.18 11.00 -13.37
C LEU A 135 0.12 12.44 -12.85
N PRO A 136 0.22 12.72 -11.54
CA PRO A 136 0.33 14.09 -11.05
C PRO A 136 1.54 14.85 -11.61
N ILE A 137 2.70 14.20 -11.77
CA ILE A 137 3.88 14.82 -12.37
C ILE A 137 3.62 15.23 -13.82
N ILE A 138 2.98 14.37 -14.63
CA ILE A 138 2.60 14.70 -16.01
C ILE A 138 1.66 15.91 -16.01
N LEU A 139 0.67 15.94 -15.15
CA LEU A 139 -0.28 17.06 -15.04
C LEU A 139 0.41 18.36 -14.61
N GLN A 140 1.36 18.30 -13.67
CA GLN A 140 2.18 19.46 -13.27
C GLN A 140 3.00 20.03 -14.44
N VAL A 141 3.54 19.16 -15.32
CA VAL A 141 4.23 19.60 -16.53
C VAL A 141 3.27 20.26 -17.51
N ALA A 142 2.10 19.64 -17.75
CA ALA A 142 1.07 20.19 -18.64
C ALA A 142 0.54 21.55 -18.16
N GLN A 143 0.48 21.77 -16.85
CA GLN A 143 0.06 23.03 -16.23
C GLN A 143 1.19 24.08 -16.16
N GLY A 144 2.42 23.73 -16.55
CA GLY A 144 3.58 24.62 -16.44
C GLY A 144 4.13 24.82 -15.01
N VAL A 145 3.64 24.04 -14.05
CA VAL A 145 4.14 24.03 -12.65
C VAL A 145 5.52 23.37 -12.57
N ARG A 146 5.76 22.37 -13.41
CA ARG A 146 7.04 21.66 -13.54
C ARG A 146 7.58 21.83 -14.96
N GLU A 147 8.88 22.04 -15.10
CA GLU A 147 9.54 22.27 -16.39
C GLU A 147 9.45 21.04 -17.31
N LYS A 148 9.69 19.85 -16.75
CA LYS A 148 9.77 18.60 -17.53
C LYS A 148 9.52 17.37 -16.66
N ILE A 149 9.18 16.26 -17.34
CA ILE A 149 9.23 14.91 -16.77
C ILE A 149 10.57 14.27 -17.15
N MET A 150 11.12 13.46 -16.23
CA MET A 150 12.33 12.69 -16.46
C MET A 150 11.99 11.25 -16.80
N ILE A 151 12.60 10.72 -17.86
CA ILE A 151 12.59 9.30 -18.19
C ILE A 151 13.89 8.69 -17.63
N PHE A 152 13.76 7.70 -16.72
CA PHE A 152 14.89 7.12 -15.99
C PHE A 152 15.46 5.86 -16.64
N GLY A 153 15.04 5.52 -17.85
CA GLY A 153 15.55 4.39 -18.64
C GLY A 153 14.53 3.96 -19.68
N ASP A 154 15.03 3.30 -20.72
CA ASP A 154 14.28 2.77 -21.84
C ASP A 154 14.81 1.37 -22.26
N ASP A 155 15.50 0.71 -21.34
CA ASP A 155 16.19 -0.57 -21.51
C ASP A 155 15.53 -1.75 -20.80
N TYR A 156 14.26 -1.59 -20.38
CA TYR A 156 13.48 -2.68 -19.82
C TYR A 156 13.15 -3.74 -20.87
N ASN A 157 13.07 -5.00 -20.46
CA ASN A 157 12.66 -6.11 -21.33
C ASN A 157 11.14 -6.07 -21.59
N THR A 158 10.69 -5.05 -22.32
CA THR A 158 9.31 -4.78 -22.71
C THR A 158 9.26 -4.36 -24.18
N PRO A 159 8.11 -4.39 -24.85
CA PRO A 159 8.03 -4.07 -26.28
C PRO A 159 8.55 -2.67 -26.67
N ASP A 160 8.46 -1.70 -25.78
CA ASP A 160 8.88 -0.31 -26.01
C ASP A 160 10.05 0.13 -25.12
N GLY A 161 10.65 -0.80 -24.37
CA GLY A 161 11.77 -0.53 -23.46
C GLY A 161 11.37 0.21 -22.17
N THR A 162 10.09 0.52 -21.97
CA THR A 162 9.61 1.17 -20.75
C THR A 162 9.00 0.17 -19.77
N ASN A 163 8.84 0.55 -18.52
CA ASN A 163 8.24 -0.32 -17.53
C ASN A 163 6.70 -0.36 -17.63
N VAL A 164 6.15 -1.56 -17.66
CA VAL A 164 4.69 -1.78 -17.62
C VAL A 164 4.15 -1.52 -16.22
N ARG A 165 3.01 -0.82 -16.14
CA ARG A 165 2.30 -0.52 -14.89
C ARG A 165 0.81 -0.74 -15.05
N ASP A 166 0.19 -1.22 -13.99
CA ASP A 166 -1.27 -1.31 -13.87
C ASP A 166 -1.79 -0.18 -12.97
N TYR A 167 -2.96 0.35 -13.29
CA TYR A 167 -3.58 1.45 -12.57
C TYR A 167 -4.99 1.09 -12.13
N VAL A 168 -5.33 1.49 -10.89
CA VAL A 168 -6.66 1.35 -10.33
C VAL A 168 -7.21 2.73 -9.95
N HIS A 169 -8.47 2.98 -10.27
CA HIS A 169 -9.11 4.22 -9.87
C HIS A 169 -9.40 4.23 -8.35
N PRO A 170 -9.21 5.37 -7.63
CA PRO A 170 -9.42 5.42 -6.18
C PRO A 170 -10.85 5.07 -5.73
N PHE A 171 -11.88 5.26 -6.58
CA PHE A 171 -13.24 4.82 -6.29
C PHE A 171 -13.38 3.30 -6.29
N ASP A 172 -12.82 2.61 -7.30
CA ASP A 172 -12.84 1.15 -7.36
C ASP A 172 -12.09 0.55 -6.16
N LEU A 173 -10.99 1.21 -5.78
CA LEU A 173 -10.23 0.80 -4.60
C LEU A 173 -11.00 1.07 -3.29
N ALA A 174 -11.73 2.19 -3.19
CA ALA A 174 -12.58 2.47 -2.03
C ALA A 174 -13.70 1.43 -1.90
N ASP A 175 -14.35 1.07 -3.02
CA ASP A 175 -15.37 0.01 -3.04
C ASP A 175 -14.76 -1.34 -2.64
N ALA A 176 -13.56 -1.68 -3.08
CA ALA A 176 -12.85 -2.88 -2.66
C ALA A 176 -12.62 -2.92 -1.13
N HIS A 177 -12.28 -1.77 -0.51
CA HIS A 177 -12.13 -1.69 0.95
C HIS A 177 -13.45 -1.84 1.71
N LEU A 178 -14.56 -1.41 1.10
CA LEU A 178 -15.89 -1.55 1.72
C LEU A 178 -16.45 -2.97 1.60
N LEU A 179 -16.05 -3.70 0.56
CA LEU A 179 -16.48 -5.07 0.31
C LEU A 179 -15.62 -6.11 1.05
N ALA A 180 -14.44 -5.73 1.48
CA ALA A 180 -13.50 -6.58 2.20
C ALA A 180 -13.86 -6.71 3.68
#